data_634c2c0511dbc8f0077162cbc4640685
#
_entry.id   634c2c0511dbc8f0077162cbc4640685
#
_cell.length_a   1.000
_cell.length_b   1.000
_cell.length_c   1.000
_cell.angle_alpha   90.00
_cell.angle_beta   90.00
_cell.angle_gamma   90.00
#
_symmetry.space_group_name_H-M   'P 1'
#
loop_
_entity.id
_entity.type
_entity.pdbx_description
1 polymer ?
#
loop_
_entity_poly.entity_id
_entity_poly.type
_entity_poly.pdbx_seq_one_letter_code
_entity_poly.pdbx_strand_id
1 'polypeptide(L)'
;MKEFLIGLLVVFLSFILVLIFNALKAKLTARKLTKRNEHKTKEEQIEYAKRLSEMIKCETVSKEGSYDDTEFKKLRNVMENLFPNIHKSAEKMTFSDDCWIYKIKGKDESRNIILMSHHDVVAVTGEWLHPGFCGEIFDDSLWGRGTVDTKTPLFAEFQALEDLLSEGFVPECNVYIGSSHNEEIGGDGIPEALKYFKENNITFETVLDEGGAIISPPLAGIKANCAMMAIHEKGRYTLNCYAKDTSGHKGLTANKNTPVARMSAFITEVNTKNLFIKRLYPEVKGMFTHLCPYAPFIMTLLFSNLWCFGSLLKTLMPKLNAQAGAMVGTTCTFNDINTNKEEKYCHAKAFLRPVYESDLKEDLKQIEKIAKKYNIELVPAENNECFKTTDVNSKSVEYTKKCINEIFPDVIPAPYILPAGTDARHLCSISESVIRFAPIEMNDKQFASVHSENEHISLDSIANSVVFYKHYLKNYR
;
A
#
# COMPACT_ATOMS: atom_id res chain seq x y z
N MET A 1 -19.87 -22.29 49.72
CA MET A 1 -18.50 -22.31 49.20
C MET A 1 -18.31 -23.37 48.13
N LYS A 2 -18.65 -24.64 48.33
CA LYS A 2 -18.51 -25.74 47.38
C LYS A 2 -19.38 -25.53 46.09
N GLU A 3 -20.65 -25.16 46.24
CA GLU A 3 -21.55 -24.88 45.11
C GLU A 3 -21.10 -23.65 44.31
N PHE A 4 -20.58 -22.60 44.97
CA PHE A 4 -20.00 -21.42 44.31
C PHE A 4 -18.78 -21.80 43.50
N LEU A 5 -17.88 -22.64 43.99
CA LEU A 5 -16.71 -23.14 43.25
C LEU A 5 -17.10 -24.01 42.07
N ILE A 6 -18.13 -24.84 42.23
CA ILE A 6 -18.67 -25.64 41.10
C ILE A 6 -19.25 -24.71 40.05
N GLY A 7 -20.02 -23.69 40.42
CA GLY A 7 -20.56 -22.69 39.49
C GLY A 7 -19.47 -21.97 38.72
N LEU A 8 -18.41 -21.52 39.39
CA LEU A 8 -17.23 -20.89 38.76
C LEU A 8 -16.52 -21.84 37.78
N LEU A 9 -16.36 -23.10 38.14
CA LEU A 9 -15.76 -24.12 37.26
C LEU A 9 -16.59 -24.34 36.02
N VAL A 10 -17.93 -24.43 36.15
CA VAL A 10 -18.85 -24.58 35.00
C VAL A 10 -18.75 -23.39 34.06
N VAL A 11 -18.74 -22.16 34.60
CA VAL A 11 -18.56 -20.94 33.78
C VAL A 11 -17.22 -20.96 33.06
N PHE A 12 -16.13 -21.32 33.73
CA PHE A 12 -14.81 -21.40 33.16
C PHE A 12 -14.72 -22.47 32.04
N LEU A 13 -15.26 -23.66 32.27
CA LEU A 13 -15.29 -24.71 31.25
C LEU A 13 -16.15 -24.32 30.06
N SER A 14 -17.31 -23.70 30.28
CA SER A 14 -18.16 -23.18 29.21
C SER A 14 -17.45 -22.12 28.38
N PHE A 15 -16.70 -21.23 29.03
CA PHE A 15 -15.87 -20.22 28.32
C PHE A 15 -14.81 -20.87 27.44
N ILE A 16 -14.08 -21.87 27.93
CA ILE A 16 -13.10 -22.62 27.13
C ILE A 16 -13.78 -23.32 25.96
N LEU A 17 -14.93 -23.94 26.16
CA LEU A 17 -15.69 -24.60 25.10
C LEU A 17 -16.08 -23.62 23.97
N VAL A 18 -16.49 -22.38 24.30
CA VAL A 18 -16.79 -21.33 23.32
C VAL A 18 -15.53 -20.97 22.52
N LEU A 19 -14.37 -20.82 23.17
CA LEU A 19 -13.12 -20.51 22.46
C LEU A 19 -12.74 -21.62 21.47
N ILE A 20 -12.84 -22.88 21.92
CA ILE A 20 -12.54 -24.05 21.08
C ILE A 20 -13.55 -24.17 19.92
N PHE A 21 -14.84 -23.99 20.20
CA PHE A 21 -15.89 -24.03 19.20
C PHE A 21 -15.65 -23.00 18.09
N ASN A 22 -15.34 -21.75 18.43
CA ASN A 22 -15.02 -20.71 17.46
C ASN A 22 -13.78 -21.07 16.63
N ALA A 23 -12.75 -21.64 17.24
CA ALA A 23 -11.55 -22.09 16.53
C ALA A 23 -11.85 -23.23 15.55
N LEU A 24 -12.64 -24.23 15.96
CA LEU A 24 -13.04 -25.33 15.09
C LEU A 24 -13.93 -24.82 13.94
N LYS A 25 -14.90 -23.95 14.26
CA LYS A 25 -15.74 -23.30 13.23
C LYS A 25 -14.88 -22.55 12.21
N ALA A 26 -13.91 -21.76 12.64
CA ALA A 26 -12.98 -21.05 11.75
C ALA A 26 -12.19 -22.03 10.87
N LYS A 27 -11.70 -23.13 11.40
CA LYS A 27 -11.01 -24.18 10.61
C LYS A 27 -11.88 -24.76 9.51
N LEU A 28 -13.18 -24.90 9.73
CA LEU A 28 -14.12 -25.42 8.72
C LEU A 28 -14.41 -24.42 7.59
N THR A 29 -14.12 -23.13 7.77
CA THR A 29 -14.27 -22.12 6.71
C THR A 29 -13.05 -22.04 5.78
N ALA A 30 -11.97 -22.76 6.08
CA ALA A 30 -10.79 -22.77 5.22
C ALA A 30 -11.13 -23.29 3.82
N ARG A 31 -10.88 -22.48 2.80
CA ARG A 31 -10.91 -22.96 1.41
C ARG A 31 -9.82 -24.01 1.21
N LYS A 32 -10.12 -25.08 0.52
CA LYS A 32 -9.08 -26.04 0.12
C LYS A 32 -8.16 -25.37 -0.90
N LEU A 33 -6.90 -25.18 -0.52
CA LEU A 33 -5.88 -24.71 -1.44
C LEU A 33 -5.49 -25.87 -2.37
N THR A 34 -5.33 -25.57 -3.65
CA THR A 34 -4.96 -26.55 -4.67
C THR A 34 -3.71 -26.09 -5.38
N LYS A 35 -2.93 -27.03 -5.88
CA LYS A 35 -1.74 -26.69 -6.68
C LYS A 35 -2.19 -25.91 -7.92
N ARG A 36 -1.52 -24.80 -8.19
CA ARG A 36 -1.70 -24.02 -9.41
C ARG A 36 -1.09 -24.74 -10.60
N ASN A 37 -1.75 -24.67 -11.74
CA ASN A 37 -1.16 -25.05 -13.02
C ASN A 37 -0.29 -23.92 -13.55
N GLU A 38 0.71 -24.23 -14.32
CA GLU A 38 1.45 -23.23 -15.09
C GLU A 38 0.52 -22.57 -16.10
N HIS A 39 0.39 -21.24 -16.02
CA HIS A 39 -0.48 -20.47 -16.91
C HIS A 39 0.20 -20.14 -18.24
N LYS A 40 1.53 -20.06 -18.23
CA LYS A 40 2.38 -19.70 -19.38
C LYS A 40 3.61 -20.58 -19.47
N THR A 41 3.97 -20.94 -20.68
CA THR A 41 5.23 -21.67 -20.93
C THR A 41 6.44 -20.81 -20.60
N LYS A 42 7.60 -21.43 -20.47
CA LYS A 42 8.85 -20.72 -20.17
C LYS A 42 9.21 -19.71 -21.27
N GLU A 43 8.94 -20.06 -22.52
CA GLU A 43 9.15 -19.19 -23.67
C GLU A 43 8.25 -17.95 -23.60
N GLU A 44 6.98 -18.10 -23.25
CA GLU A 44 6.04 -16.99 -23.08
C GLU A 44 6.46 -16.08 -21.90
N GLN A 45 6.90 -16.67 -20.78
CA GLN A 45 7.42 -15.93 -19.63
C GLN A 45 8.64 -15.06 -20.01
N ILE A 46 9.59 -15.65 -20.76
CA ILE A 46 10.77 -14.94 -21.27
C ILE A 46 10.36 -13.81 -22.23
N GLU A 47 9.36 -14.04 -23.07
CA GLU A 47 8.90 -13.02 -24.01
C GLU A 47 8.27 -11.81 -23.29
N TYR A 48 7.43 -12.04 -22.28
CA TYR A 48 6.91 -10.95 -21.45
C TYR A 48 8.02 -10.20 -20.72
N ALA A 49 9.00 -10.92 -20.16
CA ALA A 49 10.13 -10.30 -19.48
C ALA A 49 11.01 -9.46 -20.43
N LYS A 50 11.23 -9.89 -21.68
CA LYS A 50 11.93 -9.08 -22.69
C LYS A 50 11.19 -7.78 -23.02
N ARG A 51 9.87 -7.85 -23.14
CA ARG A 51 9.03 -6.66 -23.38
C ARG A 51 9.08 -5.70 -22.18
N LEU A 52 8.93 -6.21 -20.97
CA LEU A 52 9.06 -5.42 -19.74
C LEU A 52 10.49 -4.84 -19.59
N SER A 53 11.53 -5.60 -19.98
CA SER A 53 12.92 -5.14 -19.97
C SER A 53 13.12 -3.81 -20.70
N GLU A 54 12.42 -3.59 -21.82
CA GLU A 54 12.50 -2.32 -22.56
C GLU A 54 11.95 -1.14 -21.73
N MET A 55 10.94 -1.39 -20.88
CA MET A 55 10.44 -0.37 -19.95
C MET A 55 11.42 -0.14 -18.77
N ILE A 56 12.05 -1.22 -18.27
CA ILE A 56 13.03 -1.13 -17.16
C ILE A 56 14.27 -0.32 -17.56
N LYS A 57 14.69 -0.40 -18.80
CA LYS A 57 15.83 0.37 -19.35
C LYS A 57 15.58 1.86 -19.49
N CYS A 58 14.36 2.33 -19.22
CA CYS A 58 14.04 3.76 -19.14
C CYS A 58 14.21 4.25 -17.72
N GLU A 59 15.16 5.16 -17.50
CA GLU A 59 15.55 5.68 -16.18
C GLU A 59 14.60 6.78 -15.69
N THR A 60 13.31 6.49 -15.58
CA THR A 60 12.24 7.44 -15.23
C THR A 60 12.27 7.84 -13.76
N VAL A 61 13.39 8.38 -13.30
CA VAL A 61 13.58 8.80 -11.90
C VAL A 61 12.89 10.15 -11.67
N SER A 62 11.88 10.17 -10.80
CA SER A 62 11.23 11.42 -10.38
C SER A 62 12.08 12.18 -9.36
N LYS A 63 12.03 13.52 -9.42
CA LYS A 63 12.78 14.42 -8.52
C LYS A 63 11.92 15.60 -8.11
N GLU A 64 11.92 15.93 -6.83
CA GLU A 64 11.21 17.11 -6.33
C GLU A 64 11.66 18.40 -7.05
N GLY A 65 10.70 19.18 -7.50
CA GLY A 65 10.94 20.51 -8.10
C GLY A 65 11.59 20.50 -9.48
N SER A 66 11.71 19.34 -10.14
CA SER A 66 12.23 19.26 -11.51
C SER A 66 11.62 18.08 -12.28
N TYR A 67 11.33 18.30 -13.55
CA TYR A 67 10.93 17.27 -14.49
C TYR A 67 11.89 17.27 -15.68
N ASP A 68 12.49 16.09 -15.98
CA ASP A 68 13.33 15.86 -17.15
C ASP A 68 12.62 14.87 -18.09
N ASP A 69 12.10 15.38 -19.19
CA ASP A 69 11.33 14.60 -20.18
C ASP A 69 12.13 13.49 -20.89
N THR A 70 13.45 13.49 -20.80
CA THR A 70 14.32 12.65 -21.65
C THR A 70 13.98 11.16 -21.51
N GLU A 71 14.02 10.59 -20.30
CA GLU A 71 13.76 9.18 -20.07
C GLU A 71 12.25 8.86 -20.08
N PHE A 72 11.42 9.80 -19.66
CA PHE A 72 9.95 9.66 -19.76
C PHE A 72 9.49 9.60 -21.22
N LYS A 73 10.06 10.42 -22.10
CA LYS A 73 9.81 10.35 -23.55
C LYS A 73 10.28 9.03 -24.15
N LYS A 74 11.42 8.50 -23.70
CA LYS A 74 11.90 7.18 -24.13
C LYS A 74 10.89 6.10 -23.72
N LEU A 75 10.38 6.15 -22.49
CA LEU A 75 9.35 5.22 -22.03
C LEU A 75 8.05 5.34 -22.85
N ARG A 76 7.58 6.56 -23.16
CA ARG A 76 6.40 6.75 -24.03
C ARG A 76 6.56 6.06 -25.38
N ASN A 77 7.73 6.21 -26.02
CA ASN A 77 8.02 5.55 -27.30
C ASN A 77 8.03 4.02 -27.16
N VAL A 78 8.57 3.50 -26.07
CA VAL A 78 8.56 2.07 -25.75
C VAL A 78 7.12 1.57 -25.60
N MET A 79 6.28 2.28 -24.84
CA MET A 79 4.86 1.94 -24.64
C MET A 79 4.07 1.93 -25.96
N GLU A 80 4.28 2.93 -26.82
CA GLU A 80 3.63 3.00 -28.14
C GLU A 80 4.01 1.80 -29.03
N ASN A 81 5.28 1.40 -29.01
CA ASN A 81 5.75 0.25 -29.79
C ASN A 81 5.26 -1.09 -29.21
N LEU A 82 5.20 -1.23 -27.89
CA LEU A 82 4.77 -2.47 -27.25
C LEU A 82 3.25 -2.69 -27.30
N PHE A 83 2.44 -1.62 -27.27
CA PHE A 83 0.99 -1.70 -27.09
C PHE A 83 0.21 -0.94 -28.17
N PRO A 84 0.38 -1.29 -29.47
CA PRO A 84 -0.19 -0.54 -30.58
C PRO A 84 -1.73 -0.59 -30.62
N ASN A 85 -2.38 -1.68 -30.16
CA ASN A 85 -3.84 -1.76 -30.15
C ASN A 85 -4.45 -0.81 -29.11
N ILE A 86 -3.83 -0.68 -27.95
CA ILE A 86 -4.24 0.28 -26.92
C ILE A 86 -4.11 1.70 -27.49
N HIS A 87 -2.94 2.06 -28.03
CA HIS A 87 -2.70 3.42 -28.57
C HIS A 87 -3.61 3.78 -29.75
N LYS A 88 -4.07 2.79 -30.50
CA LYS A 88 -5.04 2.97 -31.58
C LYS A 88 -6.48 3.13 -31.08
N SER A 89 -6.85 2.44 -29.98
CA SER A 89 -8.24 2.28 -29.56
C SER A 89 -8.61 3.16 -28.37
N ALA A 90 -7.65 3.54 -27.53
CA ALA A 90 -7.89 4.32 -26.34
C ALA A 90 -7.97 5.82 -26.61
N GLU A 91 -8.83 6.50 -25.87
CA GLU A 91 -8.73 7.93 -25.65
C GLU A 91 -7.63 8.17 -24.61
N LYS A 92 -6.52 8.79 -25.03
CA LYS A 92 -5.40 9.16 -24.16
C LYS A 92 -5.54 10.58 -23.67
N MET A 93 -5.49 10.78 -22.37
CA MET A 93 -5.43 12.08 -21.70
C MET A 93 -4.10 12.18 -20.96
N THR A 94 -3.50 13.37 -20.90
CA THR A 94 -2.27 13.62 -20.14
C THR A 94 -2.51 14.77 -19.19
N PHE A 95 -2.11 14.61 -17.94
CA PHE A 95 -2.26 15.59 -16.87
C PHE A 95 -0.89 15.88 -16.26
N SER A 96 -0.71 17.11 -15.71
CA SER A 96 0.58 17.57 -15.27
C SER A 96 1.63 17.40 -16.38
N ASP A 97 2.88 17.08 -16.04
CA ASP A 97 3.93 16.90 -17.04
C ASP A 97 3.77 15.60 -17.83
N ASP A 98 3.47 14.46 -17.17
CA ASP A 98 3.40 13.14 -17.85
C ASP A 98 2.51 12.11 -17.14
N CYS A 99 1.46 12.50 -16.49
CA CYS A 99 0.47 11.56 -15.95
C CYS A 99 -0.49 11.11 -17.04
N TRP A 100 -0.54 9.80 -17.31
CA TRP A 100 -1.35 9.24 -18.41
C TRP A 100 -2.64 8.63 -17.89
N ILE A 101 -3.72 8.92 -18.58
CA ILE A 101 -5.00 8.24 -18.42
C ILE A 101 -5.45 7.74 -19.80
N TYR A 102 -5.50 6.41 -19.95
CA TYR A 102 -6.01 5.75 -21.13
C TYR A 102 -7.42 5.25 -20.85
N LYS A 103 -8.37 5.56 -21.72
CA LYS A 103 -9.76 5.12 -21.63
C LYS A 103 -10.13 4.24 -22.82
N ILE A 104 -10.52 3.00 -22.55
CA ILE A 104 -11.17 2.12 -23.53
C ILE A 104 -12.67 2.11 -23.23
N LYS A 105 -13.47 2.42 -24.26
CA LYS A 105 -14.93 2.42 -24.15
C LYS A 105 -15.47 1.01 -23.99
N GLY A 106 -16.39 0.84 -23.06
CA GLY A 106 -17.14 -0.38 -22.84
C GLY A 106 -18.50 -0.36 -23.51
N LYS A 107 -19.25 -1.47 -23.37
CA LYS A 107 -20.64 -1.58 -23.84
C LYS A 107 -21.57 -0.66 -23.05
N ASP A 108 -21.36 -0.54 -21.75
CA ASP A 108 -22.04 0.39 -20.86
C ASP A 108 -21.09 1.54 -20.50
N GLU A 109 -21.21 2.66 -21.22
CA GLU A 109 -20.37 3.84 -21.01
C GLU A 109 -20.70 4.61 -19.72
N SER A 110 -21.77 4.26 -19.01
CA SER A 110 -22.11 4.89 -17.72
C SER A 110 -21.32 4.33 -16.54
N ARG A 111 -20.67 3.19 -16.69
CA ARG A 111 -19.92 2.48 -15.69
C ARG A 111 -18.43 2.55 -15.99
N ASN A 112 -17.60 2.75 -14.97
CA ASN A 112 -16.16 2.88 -15.12
C ASN A 112 -15.40 2.09 -14.06
N ILE A 113 -14.27 1.51 -14.48
CA ILE A 113 -13.23 1.00 -13.58
C ILE A 113 -11.89 1.61 -13.99
N ILE A 114 -10.96 1.69 -13.04
CA ILE A 114 -9.59 2.13 -13.31
C ILE A 114 -8.58 1.17 -12.69
N LEU A 115 -7.60 0.77 -13.48
CA LEU A 115 -6.38 0.10 -13.06
C LEU A 115 -5.28 1.16 -12.95
N MET A 116 -4.42 1.07 -11.93
CA MET A 116 -3.43 2.11 -11.67
C MET A 116 -2.07 1.51 -11.32
N SER A 117 -1.04 2.12 -11.87
CA SER A 117 0.36 1.85 -11.53
C SER A 117 1.18 3.04 -11.97
N HIS A 118 2.18 3.47 -11.19
CA HIS A 118 3.05 4.57 -11.62
C HIS A 118 4.18 4.10 -12.53
N HIS A 119 4.80 5.02 -13.25
CA HIS A 119 5.90 4.73 -14.18
C HIS A 119 7.21 5.44 -13.82
N ASP A 120 7.18 6.32 -12.82
CA ASP A 120 8.41 6.81 -12.22
C ASP A 120 9.01 5.78 -11.25
N VAL A 121 10.22 6.01 -10.84
CA VAL A 121 10.97 5.16 -9.91
C VAL A 121 11.88 6.01 -9.02
N VAL A 122 12.21 5.50 -7.84
CA VAL A 122 13.26 6.10 -7.01
C VAL A 122 14.65 5.93 -7.63
N ALA A 123 15.59 6.80 -7.27
CA ALA A 123 16.96 6.75 -7.75
C ALA A 123 17.65 5.42 -7.43
N VAL A 124 18.52 4.98 -8.31
CA VAL A 124 19.46 3.87 -8.05
C VAL A 124 20.60 4.37 -7.17
N THR A 125 20.75 3.74 -6.02
CA THR A 125 21.81 4.03 -5.04
C THR A 125 22.47 2.74 -4.58
N GLY A 126 23.65 2.82 -3.98
CA GLY A 126 24.35 1.67 -3.42
C GLY A 126 25.05 0.77 -4.46
N GLU A 127 25.36 -0.47 -4.06
CA GLU A 127 26.08 -1.45 -4.90
C GLU A 127 25.11 -2.51 -5.42
N TRP A 128 25.01 -2.63 -6.73
CA TRP A 128 24.10 -3.56 -7.39
C TRP A 128 24.85 -4.74 -8.01
N LEU A 129 24.30 -5.94 -7.90
CA LEU A 129 24.80 -7.14 -8.57
C LEU A 129 24.69 -7.04 -10.09
N HIS A 130 23.60 -6.42 -10.57
CA HIS A 130 23.34 -6.07 -11.96
C HIS A 130 23.05 -4.58 -12.03
N PRO A 131 23.49 -3.82 -13.06
CA PRO A 131 23.21 -2.39 -13.15
C PRO A 131 21.72 -2.07 -12.97
N GLY A 132 21.40 -1.03 -12.18
CA GLY A 132 20.03 -0.73 -11.74
C GLY A 132 18.98 -0.55 -12.84
N PHE A 133 19.40 -0.22 -14.07
CA PHE A 133 18.52 -0.10 -15.25
C PHE A 133 18.92 -1.05 -16.40
N CYS A 134 19.58 -2.17 -16.09
CA CYS A 134 20.03 -3.10 -17.13
C CYS A 134 18.88 -3.83 -17.82
N GLY A 135 17.80 -4.15 -17.10
CA GLY A 135 16.72 -4.98 -17.63
C GLY A 135 17.20 -6.38 -18.04
N GLU A 136 18.21 -6.93 -17.37
CA GLU A 136 18.76 -8.25 -17.67
C GLU A 136 17.90 -9.37 -17.10
N ILE A 137 17.77 -10.46 -17.88
CA ILE A 137 17.17 -11.70 -17.40
C ILE A 137 18.28 -12.59 -16.92
N PHE A 138 18.31 -12.85 -15.62
CA PHE A 138 19.28 -13.71 -14.97
C PHE A 138 18.62 -14.54 -13.87
N ASP A 139 18.97 -15.82 -13.77
CA ASP A 139 18.47 -16.78 -12.78
C ASP A 139 16.93 -16.74 -12.64
N ASP A 140 16.24 -16.92 -13.79
CA ASP A 140 14.76 -16.90 -13.90
C ASP A 140 14.08 -15.61 -13.37
N SER A 141 14.81 -14.51 -13.31
CA SER A 141 14.33 -13.21 -12.85
C SER A 141 14.74 -12.09 -13.79
N LEU A 142 13.91 -11.07 -13.89
CA LEU A 142 14.23 -9.79 -14.53
C LEU A 142 14.77 -8.83 -13.48
N TRP A 143 15.95 -8.26 -13.72
CA TRP A 143 16.67 -7.39 -12.80
C TRP A 143 16.61 -5.93 -13.22
N GLY A 144 16.35 -5.05 -12.27
CA GLY A 144 16.39 -3.60 -12.46
C GLY A 144 15.40 -2.84 -11.58
N ARG A 145 15.65 -1.57 -11.34
CA ARG A 145 14.80 -0.64 -10.63
C ARG A 145 13.45 -0.50 -11.35
N GLY A 146 12.35 -0.61 -10.60
CA GLY A 146 11.00 -0.59 -11.14
C GLY A 146 10.46 -1.97 -11.54
N THR A 147 11.24 -3.06 -11.37
CA THR A 147 10.74 -4.41 -11.62
C THR A 147 9.69 -4.86 -10.61
N VAL A 148 9.72 -4.34 -9.41
CA VAL A 148 8.71 -4.57 -8.36
C VAL A 148 7.83 -3.34 -8.22
N ASP A 149 8.43 -2.17 -8.12
CA ASP A 149 7.78 -0.90 -7.82
C ASP A 149 7.97 0.10 -8.96
N THR A 150 7.03 0.22 -9.93
CA THR A 150 5.84 -0.62 -10.16
C THR A 150 5.61 -0.89 -11.65
N LYS A 151 6.73 -0.95 -12.47
CA LYS A 151 6.61 -1.17 -13.93
C LYS A 151 6.09 -2.57 -14.30
N THR A 152 6.23 -3.60 -13.42
CA THR A 152 5.65 -4.92 -13.71
C THR A 152 4.12 -4.89 -13.68
N PRO A 153 3.43 -4.35 -12.65
CA PRO A 153 1.99 -4.16 -12.71
C PRO A 153 1.56 -3.33 -13.92
N LEU A 154 2.19 -2.20 -14.18
CA LEU A 154 1.90 -1.35 -15.34
C LEU A 154 2.00 -2.13 -16.66
N PHE A 155 3.09 -2.86 -16.86
CA PHE A 155 3.26 -3.74 -18.01
C PHE A 155 2.14 -4.76 -18.11
N ALA A 156 1.79 -5.40 -17.00
CA ALA A 156 0.79 -6.46 -16.98
C ALA A 156 -0.63 -5.94 -17.29
N GLU A 157 -0.98 -4.75 -16.81
CA GLU A 157 -2.24 -4.05 -17.14
C GLU A 157 -2.33 -3.77 -18.64
N PHE A 158 -1.28 -3.17 -19.20
CA PHE A 158 -1.21 -2.87 -20.64
C PHE A 158 -1.19 -4.16 -21.47
N GLN A 159 -0.35 -5.14 -21.13
CA GLN A 159 -0.24 -6.38 -21.90
C GLN A 159 -1.55 -7.17 -21.90
N ALA A 160 -2.23 -7.24 -20.76
CA ALA A 160 -3.52 -7.92 -20.65
C ALA A 160 -4.59 -7.25 -21.55
N LEU A 161 -4.64 -5.93 -21.55
CA LEU A 161 -5.59 -5.17 -22.36
C LEU A 161 -5.21 -5.22 -23.85
N GLU A 162 -3.92 -5.14 -24.20
CA GLU A 162 -3.41 -5.30 -25.56
C GLU A 162 -3.81 -6.65 -26.16
N ASP A 163 -3.60 -7.74 -25.38
CA ASP A 163 -4.00 -9.08 -25.80
C ASP A 163 -5.52 -9.18 -26.04
N LEU A 164 -6.32 -8.64 -25.14
CA LEU A 164 -7.78 -8.65 -25.26
C LEU A 164 -8.26 -7.85 -26.47
N LEU A 165 -7.70 -6.66 -26.70
CA LEU A 165 -8.05 -5.84 -27.87
C LEU A 165 -7.65 -6.52 -29.18
N SER A 166 -6.52 -7.22 -29.22
CA SER A 166 -6.09 -8.00 -30.40
C SER A 166 -7.05 -9.16 -30.70
N GLU A 167 -7.74 -9.69 -29.69
CA GLU A 167 -8.79 -10.71 -29.81
C GLU A 167 -10.16 -10.10 -30.18
N GLY A 168 -10.28 -8.79 -30.35
CA GLY A 168 -11.54 -8.10 -30.63
C GLY A 168 -12.45 -7.95 -29.42
N PHE A 169 -11.91 -8.02 -28.21
CA PHE A 169 -12.66 -7.89 -26.96
C PHE A 169 -13.19 -6.46 -26.79
N VAL A 170 -14.44 -6.35 -26.33
CA VAL A 170 -15.06 -5.09 -25.91
C VAL A 170 -15.45 -5.25 -24.43
N PRO A 171 -14.94 -4.42 -23.51
CA PRO A 171 -15.28 -4.50 -22.09
C PRO A 171 -16.77 -4.26 -21.80
N GLU A 172 -17.30 -4.77 -20.72
CA GLU A 172 -18.69 -4.51 -20.29
C GLU A 172 -18.90 -3.07 -19.80
N CYS A 173 -17.87 -2.45 -19.21
CA CYS A 173 -17.84 -1.05 -18.76
C CYS A 173 -16.59 -0.36 -19.31
N ASN A 174 -16.52 0.96 -19.20
CA ASN A 174 -15.29 1.67 -19.56
C ASN A 174 -14.14 1.21 -18.68
N VAL A 175 -13.01 0.89 -19.30
CA VAL A 175 -11.76 0.54 -18.63
C VAL A 175 -10.81 1.71 -18.77
N TYR A 176 -10.35 2.22 -17.64
CA TYR A 176 -9.28 3.20 -17.57
C TYR A 176 -7.99 2.53 -17.11
N ILE A 177 -6.85 2.95 -17.65
CA ILE A 177 -5.53 2.70 -17.06
C ILE A 177 -4.92 4.06 -16.76
N GLY A 178 -4.57 4.28 -15.48
CA GLY A 178 -3.94 5.49 -14.99
C GLY A 178 -2.50 5.24 -14.59
N SER A 179 -1.57 6.10 -15.04
CA SER A 179 -0.17 6.00 -14.66
C SER A 179 0.45 7.36 -14.43
N SER A 180 0.95 7.62 -13.23
CA SER A 180 1.62 8.86 -12.88
C SER A 180 3.13 8.77 -13.08
N HIS A 181 3.75 9.93 -13.24
CA HIS A 181 5.18 10.12 -13.43
C HIS A 181 5.91 10.60 -12.16
N ASN A 182 5.17 10.76 -11.06
CA ASN A 182 5.68 11.43 -9.85
C ASN A 182 5.04 10.92 -8.55
N GLU A 183 4.63 9.63 -8.51
CA GLU A 183 4.09 8.97 -7.32
C GLU A 183 5.11 8.98 -6.18
N GLU A 184 6.35 8.59 -6.48
CA GLU A 184 7.46 8.39 -5.54
C GLU A 184 7.84 9.66 -4.75
N ILE A 185 7.46 10.81 -5.29
CA ILE A 185 7.65 12.12 -4.65
C ILE A 185 6.33 12.74 -4.17
N GLY A 186 5.21 12.02 -4.28
CA GLY A 186 3.89 12.51 -3.90
C GLY A 186 3.42 13.67 -4.76
N GLY A 187 3.60 13.57 -6.07
CA GLY A 187 3.37 14.63 -7.04
C GLY A 187 1.90 14.91 -7.35
N ASP A 188 1.68 15.70 -8.38
CA ASP A 188 0.39 16.29 -8.74
C ASP A 188 -0.32 15.59 -9.92
N GLY A 189 0.28 14.55 -10.50
CA GLY A 189 -0.27 13.88 -11.67
C GLY A 189 -1.71 13.39 -11.47
N ILE A 190 -1.93 12.50 -10.52
CA ILE A 190 -3.28 12.00 -10.21
C ILE A 190 -4.19 13.06 -9.57
N PRO A 191 -3.72 13.97 -8.69
CA PRO A 191 -4.51 15.12 -8.26
C PRO A 191 -5.10 15.97 -9.40
N GLU A 192 -4.35 16.21 -10.48
CA GLU A 192 -4.87 16.93 -11.66
C GLU A 192 -5.89 16.11 -12.45
N ALA A 193 -5.61 14.81 -12.67
CA ALA A 193 -6.59 13.90 -13.26
C ALA A 193 -7.90 13.85 -12.46
N LEU A 194 -7.81 13.86 -11.11
CA LEU A 194 -8.98 13.91 -10.23
C LEU A 194 -9.84 15.16 -10.45
N LYS A 195 -9.23 16.32 -10.68
CA LYS A 195 -9.99 17.56 -11.00
C LYS A 195 -10.82 17.34 -12.26
N TYR A 196 -10.20 16.83 -13.32
CA TYR A 196 -10.88 16.50 -14.56
C TYR A 196 -12.01 15.49 -14.34
N PHE A 197 -11.80 14.42 -13.58
CA PHE A 197 -12.85 13.44 -13.30
C PHE A 197 -14.03 14.06 -12.57
N LYS A 198 -13.79 14.93 -11.59
CA LYS A 198 -14.85 15.63 -10.86
C LYS A 198 -15.62 16.60 -11.75
N GLU A 199 -14.93 17.39 -12.58
CA GLU A 199 -15.54 18.35 -13.50
C GLU A 199 -16.43 17.67 -14.55
N ASN A 200 -16.08 16.44 -14.95
CA ASN A 200 -16.82 15.64 -15.91
C ASN A 200 -17.77 14.62 -15.28
N ASN A 201 -17.96 14.65 -13.94
CA ASN A 201 -18.79 13.73 -13.18
C ASN A 201 -18.42 12.23 -13.41
N ILE A 202 -17.14 11.95 -13.61
CA ILE A 202 -16.64 10.59 -13.77
C ILE A 202 -16.39 10.00 -12.38
N THR A 203 -17.02 8.86 -12.11
CA THR A 203 -16.82 8.06 -10.89
C THR A 203 -16.44 6.64 -11.26
N PHE A 204 -15.79 5.92 -10.35
CA PHE A 204 -15.32 4.57 -10.58
C PHE A 204 -16.01 3.58 -9.63
N GLU A 205 -16.51 2.47 -10.16
CA GLU A 205 -17.00 1.33 -9.35
C GLU A 205 -15.84 0.67 -8.60
N THR A 206 -14.70 0.58 -9.27
CA THR A 206 -13.47 0.00 -8.73
C THR A 206 -12.27 0.81 -9.16
N VAL A 207 -11.44 1.14 -8.20
CA VAL A 207 -10.05 1.57 -8.38
C VAL A 207 -9.18 0.40 -7.90
N LEU A 208 -8.37 -0.16 -8.78
CA LEU A 208 -7.39 -1.20 -8.45
C LEU A 208 -6.00 -0.65 -8.72
N ASP A 209 -5.24 -0.42 -7.68
CA ASP A 209 -3.91 0.17 -7.71
C ASP A 209 -2.86 -0.80 -7.17
N GLU A 210 -1.60 -0.46 -7.31
CA GLU A 210 -0.46 -1.13 -6.68
C GLU A 210 -0.51 -1.06 -5.13
N GLY A 211 0.53 -1.47 -4.42
CA GLY A 211 0.73 -1.32 -2.96
C GLY A 211 0.43 -2.57 -2.13
N GLY A 212 -0.34 -3.51 -2.64
CA GLY A 212 -0.47 -4.86 -2.09
C GLY A 212 0.10 -5.88 -3.07
N ALA A 213 0.45 -7.09 -2.58
CA ALA A 213 1.07 -8.12 -3.41
C ALA A 213 0.83 -9.52 -2.85
N ILE A 214 1.30 -10.54 -3.56
CA ILE A 214 1.34 -11.93 -3.08
C ILE A 214 2.70 -12.16 -2.43
N ILE A 215 2.70 -12.31 -1.11
CA ILE A 215 3.91 -12.38 -0.28
C ILE A 215 3.88 -13.58 0.67
N SER A 216 5.01 -13.85 1.29
CA SER A 216 5.10 -14.77 2.42
C SER A 216 4.07 -14.40 3.50
N PRO A 217 3.46 -15.40 4.18
CA PRO A 217 2.38 -15.13 5.12
C PRO A 217 2.83 -14.26 6.28
N PRO A 218 2.05 -13.23 6.66
CA PRO A 218 2.40 -12.34 7.76
C PRO A 218 2.25 -13.01 9.15
N LEU A 219 1.67 -14.21 9.19
CA LEU A 219 1.47 -14.98 10.42
C LEU A 219 2.29 -16.26 10.37
N ALA A 220 3.10 -16.47 11.40
CA ALA A 220 3.91 -17.68 11.53
C ALA A 220 3.07 -18.96 11.51
N GLY A 221 3.57 -19.99 10.81
CA GLY A 221 2.95 -21.31 10.73
C GLY A 221 1.89 -21.48 9.64
N ILE A 222 1.53 -20.45 8.91
CA ILE A 222 0.83 -20.55 7.64
C ILE A 222 1.87 -20.93 6.57
N LYS A 223 1.55 -21.87 5.70
CA LYS A 223 2.49 -22.37 4.69
C LYS A 223 2.27 -21.79 3.29
N ALA A 224 1.06 -21.28 3.04
CA ALA A 224 0.69 -20.72 1.75
C ALA A 224 0.98 -19.22 1.72
N ASN A 225 1.36 -18.69 0.55
CA ASN A 225 1.48 -17.26 0.34
C ASN A 225 0.13 -16.57 0.50
N CYS A 226 0.18 -15.27 0.79
CA CYS A 226 -0.99 -14.45 1.03
C CYS A 226 -1.06 -13.32 0.01
N ALA A 227 -2.19 -13.20 -0.69
CA ALA A 227 -2.52 -12.03 -1.48
C ALA A 227 -3.04 -10.94 -0.55
N MET A 228 -2.17 -10.01 -0.21
CA MET A 228 -2.46 -8.91 0.70
C MET A 228 -3.15 -7.79 -0.07
N MET A 229 -4.45 -7.61 0.15
CA MET A 229 -5.25 -6.56 -0.50
C MET A 229 -5.47 -5.43 0.50
N ALA A 230 -4.86 -4.26 0.28
CA ALA A 230 -5.14 -3.13 1.15
C ALA A 230 -6.48 -2.47 0.77
N ILE A 231 -7.38 -2.48 1.72
CA ILE A 231 -8.70 -1.84 1.62
C ILE A 231 -8.76 -0.50 2.36
N HIS A 232 -7.69 -0.15 3.02
CA HIS A 232 -7.46 1.11 3.68
C HIS A 232 -5.99 1.50 3.61
N GLU A 233 -5.72 2.79 3.49
CA GLU A 233 -4.40 3.40 3.53
C GLU A 233 -4.34 4.38 4.69
N LYS A 234 -3.21 4.42 5.39
CA LYS A 234 -3.00 5.36 6.49
C LYS A 234 -2.92 6.79 5.96
N GLY A 235 -3.54 7.72 6.68
CA GLY A 235 -3.49 9.14 6.38
C GLY A 235 -2.08 9.71 6.39
N ARG A 236 -1.93 10.91 5.84
CA ARG A 236 -0.69 11.71 5.85
C ARG A 236 -0.96 12.99 6.64
N TYR A 237 -0.21 13.22 7.70
CA TYR A 237 -0.34 14.42 8.50
C TYR A 237 1.03 14.96 8.88
N THR A 238 1.38 16.11 8.35
CA THR A 238 2.63 16.79 8.66
C THR A 238 2.37 17.91 9.65
N LEU A 239 3.17 17.93 10.71
CA LEU A 239 3.09 18.93 11.76
C LEU A 239 4.45 19.63 11.89
N ASN A 240 4.49 20.91 11.59
CA ASN A 240 5.66 21.75 11.78
C ASN A 240 5.77 22.13 13.25
N CYS A 241 6.91 21.85 13.86
CA CYS A 241 7.19 22.07 15.28
C CYS A 241 8.26 23.16 15.42
N TYR A 242 7.95 24.24 16.13
CA TYR A 242 8.88 25.36 16.30
C TYR A 242 9.21 25.60 17.77
N ALA A 243 10.49 25.57 18.11
CA ALA A 243 11.02 26.03 19.40
C ALA A 243 11.63 27.43 19.22
N LYS A 244 10.88 28.49 19.49
CA LYS A 244 11.36 29.88 19.37
C LYS A 244 12.31 30.21 20.50
N ASP A 245 13.36 31.01 20.20
CA ASP A 245 14.25 31.50 21.23
C ASP A 245 13.54 32.60 22.05
N THR A 246 13.40 32.33 23.33
CA THR A 246 12.81 33.26 24.30
C THR A 246 13.87 33.83 25.24
N SER A 247 15.14 33.49 24.98
CA SER A 247 16.29 33.90 25.83
C SER A 247 16.85 35.23 25.37
N GLY A 248 17.32 36.03 26.31
CA GLY A 248 18.06 37.24 26.05
C GLY A 248 19.53 36.93 25.69
N HIS A 249 20.46 37.24 26.59
CA HIS A 249 21.90 37.03 26.37
C HIS A 249 22.25 35.53 26.43
N LYS A 250 22.90 35.00 25.36
CA LYS A 250 23.23 33.55 25.22
C LYS A 250 24.05 32.97 26.37
N GLY A 251 24.94 33.76 26.94
CA GLY A 251 25.77 33.34 28.09
C GLY A 251 25.01 33.19 29.41
N LEU A 252 23.78 33.69 29.49
CA LEU A 252 22.93 33.61 30.68
C LEU A 252 21.81 32.60 30.53
N THR A 253 21.67 31.98 29.37
CA THR A 253 20.62 30.99 29.07
C THR A 253 20.96 29.64 29.68
N ALA A 254 20.09 29.08 30.51
CA ALA A 254 20.24 27.71 31.03
C ALA A 254 20.24 26.71 29.88
N ASN A 255 21.13 25.72 29.90
CA ASN A 255 21.35 24.74 28.82
C ASN A 255 20.06 24.05 28.33
N LYS A 256 19.14 23.75 29.24
CA LYS A 256 17.85 23.09 28.91
C LYS A 256 16.78 24.01 28.28
N ASN A 257 17.00 25.32 28.26
CA ASN A 257 16.05 26.31 27.76
C ASN A 257 16.34 26.82 26.34
N THR A 258 17.44 26.36 25.74
CA THR A 258 17.72 26.69 24.35
C THR A 258 16.71 26.05 23.40
N PRO A 259 16.40 26.65 22.24
CA PRO A 259 15.50 26.09 21.26
C PRO A 259 15.80 24.61 20.90
N VAL A 260 17.09 24.32 20.67
CA VAL A 260 17.56 22.95 20.35
C VAL A 260 17.32 21.99 21.51
N ALA A 261 17.66 22.39 22.74
CA ALA A 261 17.46 21.50 23.90
C ALA A 261 15.98 21.20 24.17
N ARG A 262 15.10 22.20 24.01
CA ARG A 262 13.64 22.01 24.14
C ARG A 262 13.08 21.12 23.04
N MET A 263 13.50 21.33 21.78
CA MET A 263 13.09 20.50 20.65
C MET A 263 13.56 19.05 20.83
N SER A 264 14.81 18.83 21.21
CA SER A 264 15.35 17.47 21.46
C SER A 264 14.58 16.77 22.58
N ALA A 265 14.27 17.48 23.69
CA ALA A 265 13.49 16.91 24.79
C ALA A 265 12.05 16.58 24.36
N PHE A 266 11.41 17.44 23.55
CA PHE A 266 10.10 17.23 22.98
C PHE A 266 10.07 15.97 22.09
N ILE A 267 10.98 15.87 21.13
CA ILE A 267 11.09 14.72 20.21
C ILE A 267 11.35 13.43 21.01
N THR A 268 12.26 13.46 21.98
CA THR A 268 12.57 12.31 22.82
C THR A 268 11.32 11.85 23.59
N GLU A 269 10.58 12.77 24.19
CA GLU A 269 9.38 12.42 24.95
C GLU A 269 8.27 11.85 24.06
N VAL A 270 8.06 12.41 22.86
CA VAL A 270 7.09 11.87 21.89
C VAL A 270 7.47 10.48 21.44
N ASN A 271 8.74 10.22 21.12
CA ASN A 271 9.21 8.94 20.61
C ASN A 271 9.28 7.84 21.68
N THR A 272 9.53 8.18 22.94
CA THR A 272 9.72 7.20 24.03
C THR A 272 8.44 6.87 24.77
N LYS A 273 7.48 7.76 24.81
CA LYS A 273 6.18 7.51 25.41
C LYS A 273 5.24 6.79 24.45
N ASN A 274 4.46 5.86 24.99
CA ASN A 274 3.39 5.19 24.24
C ASN A 274 2.16 6.11 24.19
N LEU A 275 2.23 7.17 23.38
CA LEU A 275 1.27 8.26 23.37
C LEU A 275 0.00 7.94 22.56
N PHE A 276 0.18 7.22 21.45
CA PHE A 276 -0.85 7.07 20.44
C PHE A 276 -1.83 5.96 20.79
N ILE A 277 -3.10 6.19 20.44
CA ILE A 277 -4.16 5.23 20.66
C ILE A 277 -3.89 3.98 19.84
N LYS A 278 -4.05 2.81 20.46
CA LYS A 278 -3.94 1.52 19.80
C LYS A 278 -5.30 0.84 19.76
N ARG A 279 -5.72 0.50 18.54
CA ARG A 279 -6.98 -0.20 18.27
C ARG A 279 -6.74 -1.41 17.38
N LEU A 280 -7.58 -2.41 17.53
CA LEU A 280 -7.68 -3.48 16.55
C LEU A 280 -8.80 -3.09 15.57
N TYR A 281 -8.40 -2.46 14.48
CA TYR A 281 -9.31 -1.94 13.45
C TYR A 281 -10.07 -3.04 12.72
N PRO A 282 -11.23 -2.76 12.11
CA PRO A 282 -12.01 -3.75 11.35
C PRO A 282 -11.20 -4.46 10.26
N GLU A 283 -10.35 -3.73 9.53
CA GLU A 283 -9.49 -4.25 8.46
C GLU A 283 -8.48 -5.26 9.00
N VAL A 284 -7.86 -4.95 10.15
CA VAL A 284 -6.92 -5.84 10.83
C VAL A 284 -7.63 -7.08 11.39
N LYS A 285 -8.85 -6.91 11.93
CA LYS A 285 -9.70 -8.04 12.32
C LYS A 285 -10.04 -8.90 11.11
N GLY A 286 -10.39 -8.27 9.98
CA GLY A 286 -10.63 -8.93 8.71
C GLY A 286 -9.43 -9.77 8.26
N MET A 287 -8.22 -9.20 8.31
CA MET A 287 -6.98 -9.92 8.02
C MET A 287 -6.85 -11.19 8.87
N PHE A 288 -6.97 -11.07 10.19
CA PHE A 288 -6.87 -12.21 11.08
C PHE A 288 -7.97 -13.25 10.82
N THR A 289 -9.20 -12.81 10.53
CA THR A 289 -10.33 -13.70 10.23
C THR A 289 -10.09 -14.51 8.95
N HIS A 290 -9.52 -13.91 7.91
CA HIS A 290 -9.21 -14.58 6.65
C HIS A 290 -8.00 -15.52 6.75
N LEU A 291 -7.02 -15.19 7.58
CA LEU A 291 -5.79 -15.97 7.73
C LEU A 291 -5.91 -17.08 8.78
N CYS A 292 -6.70 -16.89 9.85
CA CYS A 292 -6.74 -17.83 10.98
C CYS A 292 -7.19 -19.26 10.62
N PRO A 293 -8.04 -19.52 9.60
CA PRO A 293 -8.39 -20.89 9.21
C PRO A 293 -7.17 -21.73 8.78
N TYR A 294 -6.14 -21.09 8.26
CA TYR A 294 -4.92 -21.72 7.72
C TYR A 294 -3.78 -21.78 8.75
N ALA A 295 -3.89 -21.05 9.85
CA ALA A 295 -2.88 -20.97 10.89
C ALA A 295 -2.86 -22.22 11.80
N PRO A 296 -1.79 -22.50 12.57
CA PRO A 296 -1.78 -23.52 13.62
C PRO A 296 -2.93 -23.33 14.63
N PHE A 297 -3.43 -24.43 15.21
CA PHE A 297 -4.65 -24.39 16.06
C PHE A 297 -4.61 -23.34 17.17
N ILE A 298 -3.47 -23.15 17.84
CA ILE A 298 -3.32 -22.13 18.90
C ILE A 298 -3.53 -20.72 18.34
N MET A 299 -2.95 -20.42 17.16
CA MET A 299 -3.15 -19.14 16.48
C MET A 299 -4.61 -18.98 16.03
N THR A 300 -5.20 -20.06 15.48
CA THR A 300 -6.62 -20.06 15.13
C THR A 300 -7.48 -19.75 16.36
N LEU A 301 -7.19 -20.34 17.52
CA LEU A 301 -7.91 -20.10 18.77
C LEU A 301 -7.80 -18.64 19.22
N LEU A 302 -6.63 -18.00 19.08
CA LEU A 302 -6.45 -16.59 19.40
C LEU A 302 -7.22 -15.68 18.42
N PHE A 303 -7.06 -15.90 17.12
CA PHE A 303 -7.59 -15.01 16.09
C PHE A 303 -9.09 -15.21 15.81
N SER A 304 -9.66 -16.39 16.05
CA SER A 304 -11.11 -16.60 16.00
C SER A 304 -11.85 -16.04 17.21
N ASN A 305 -11.12 -15.65 18.26
CA ASN A 305 -11.68 -15.09 19.50
C ASN A 305 -11.14 -13.68 19.79
N LEU A 306 -11.11 -12.81 18.75
CA LEU A 306 -10.62 -11.43 18.90
C LEU A 306 -11.44 -10.60 19.91
N TRP A 307 -12.70 -10.96 20.18
CA TRP A 307 -13.50 -10.36 21.23
C TRP A 307 -12.85 -10.53 22.63
N CYS A 308 -12.14 -11.63 22.85
CA CYS A 308 -11.42 -11.93 24.10
C CYS A 308 -9.96 -11.44 24.04
N PHE A 309 -9.25 -11.80 22.95
CA PHE A 309 -7.80 -11.59 22.84
C PHE A 309 -7.39 -10.31 22.11
N GLY A 310 -8.33 -9.56 21.55
CA GLY A 310 -8.03 -8.37 20.73
C GLY A 310 -7.26 -7.28 21.49
N SER A 311 -7.56 -7.09 22.78
CA SER A 311 -6.83 -6.13 23.63
C SER A 311 -5.37 -6.55 23.88
N LEU A 312 -5.11 -7.84 24.00
CA LEU A 312 -3.76 -8.38 24.11
C LEU A 312 -3.01 -8.22 22.78
N LEU A 313 -3.64 -8.61 21.67
CA LEU A 313 -3.04 -8.54 20.33
C LEU A 313 -2.62 -7.13 19.94
N LYS A 314 -3.49 -6.11 20.07
CA LYS A 314 -3.12 -4.72 19.78
C LYS A 314 -1.93 -4.21 20.59
N THR A 315 -1.68 -4.78 21.76
CA THR A 315 -0.55 -4.42 22.63
C THR A 315 0.73 -5.15 22.25
N LEU A 316 0.60 -6.38 21.72
CA LEU A 316 1.74 -7.20 21.31
C LEU A 316 2.22 -6.85 19.90
N MET A 317 1.32 -6.52 18.97
CA MET A 317 1.66 -6.25 17.57
C MET A 317 2.83 -5.26 17.38
N PRO A 318 2.92 -4.13 18.09
CA PRO A 318 4.07 -3.21 17.97
C PRO A 318 5.39 -3.79 18.45
N LYS A 319 5.34 -4.88 19.24
CA LYS A 319 6.55 -5.57 19.74
C LYS A 319 7.03 -6.67 18.79
N LEU A 320 6.19 -7.09 17.83
CA LEU A 320 6.56 -8.09 16.85
C LEU A 320 7.46 -7.48 15.76
N ASN A 321 7.00 -6.43 15.13
CA ASN A 321 7.75 -5.65 14.15
C ASN A 321 7.08 -4.28 13.90
N ALA A 322 7.76 -3.39 13.19
CA ALA A 322 7.29 -2.05 12.88
C ALA A 322 6.00 -2.05 12.06
N GLN A 323 5.89 -2.94 11.07
CA GLN A 323 4.73 -3.04 10.18
C GLN A 323 3.47 -3.47 10.95
N ALA A 324 3.58 -4.50 11.80
CA ALA A 324 2.46 -4.91 12.66
C ALA A 324 2.04 -3.79 13.62
N GLY A 325 3.02 -3.05 14.17
CA GLY A 325 2.76 -1.87 14.99
C GLY A 325 2.03 -0.76 14.25
N ALA A 326 2.39 -0.51 13.00
CA ALA A 326 1.78 0.52 12.16
C ALA A 326 0.30 0.23 11.85
N MET A 327 -0.11 -1.03 11.81
CA MET A 327 -1.51 -1.42 11.54
C MET A 327 -2.46 -1.20 12.75
N VAL A 328 -1.96 -0.94 13.96
CA VAL A 328 -2.81 -0.82 15.16
C VAL A 328 -2.86 0.58 15.75
N GLY A 329 -2.27 1.57 15.12
CA GLY A 329 -2.31 2.96 15.58
C GLY A 329 -1.51 3.92 14.72
N THR A 330 -1.54 5.18 15.11
CA THR A 330 -0.73 6.24 14.49
C THR A 330 0.76 5.95 14.66
N THR A 331 1.51 6.16 13.59
CA THR A 331 2.98 6.22 13.64
C THR A 331 3.43 7.67 13.48
N CYS A 332 4.54 8.03 14.11
CA CYS A 332 5.12 9.36 14.03
C CYS A 332 6.63 9.26 13.87
N THR A 333 7.18 9.98 12.89
CA THR A 333 8.62 10.15 12.70
C THR A 333 8.95 11.63 12.64
N PHE A 334 10.13 12.00 13.11
CA PHE A 334 10.62 13.37 13.03
C PHE A 334 11.78 13.45 12.05
N ASN A 335 11.66 14.32 11.07
CA ASN A 335 12.66 14.59 10.06
C ASN A 335 12.89 16.11 9.95
N ASP A 336 13.83 16.51 9.11
CA ASP A 336 14.11 17.91 8.76
C ASP A 336 14.35 18.82 9.96
N ILE A 337 15.18 18.36 10.89
CA ILE A 337 15.55 19.18 12.06
C ILE A 337 16.58 20.22 11.63
N ASN A 338 16.20 21.48 11.73
CA ASN A 338 17.08 22.60 11.39
C ASN A 338 16.99 23.76 12.38
N THR A 339 17.94 24.68 12.32
CA THR A 339 17.97 25.89 13.14
C THR A 339 18.07 27.11 12.25
N ASN A 340 17.14 28.06 12.43
CA ASN A 340 17.25 29.37 11.81
C ASN A 340 17.83 30.37 12.80
N LYS A 341 19.06 30.87 12.51
CA LYS A 341 19.76 31.80 13.37
C LYS A 341 19.23 33.23 13.31
N GLU A 342 18.66 33.62 12.16
CA GLU A 342 18.11 34.97 11.95
C GLU A 342 16.78 35.11 12.66
N GLU A 343 15.88 34.13 12.46
CA GLU A 343 14.57 34.10 13.10
C GLU A 343 14.58 33.47 14.49
N LYS A 344 15.74 32.97 14.95
CA LYS A 344 15.99 32.46 16.30
C LYS A 344 15.06 31.33 16.71
N TYR A 345 14.90 30.29 15.86
CA TYR A 345 14.15 29.09 16.23
C TYR A 345 14.91 27.80 15.86
N CYS A 346 14.48 26.69 16.49
CA CYS A 346 14.74 25.34 16.02
C CYS A 346 13.42 24.78 15.49
N HIS A 347 13.44 24.22 14.29
CA HIS A 347 12.31 23.63 13.59
C HIS A 347 12.52 22.13 13.42
N ALA A 348 11.43 21.36 13.54
CA ALA A 348 11.38 19.96 13.15
C ALA A 348 10.03 19.66 12.50
N LYS A 349 10.00 18.75 11.53
CA LYS A 349 8.77 18.22 10.95
C LYS A 349 8.44 16.87 11.59
N ALA A 350 7.23 16.74 12.13
CA ALA A 350 6.68 15.47 12.57
C ALA A 350 5.76 14.94 11.47
N PHE A 351 6.05 13.74 10.96
CA PHE A 351 5.23 13.03 9.98
C PHE A 351 4.41 11.99 10.72
N LEU A 352 3.11 12.21 10.79
CA LEU A 352 2.16 11.29 11.39
C LEU A 352 1.42 10.51 10.29
N ARG A 353 1.27 9.21 10.51
CA ARG A 353 0.45 8.33 9.70
C ARG A 353 -0.68 7.77 10.56
N PRO A 354 -1.82 8.46 10.67
CA PRO A 354 -2.99 7.98 11.40
C PRO A 354 -3.71 6.89 10.60
N VAL A 355 -4.40 5.98 11.30
CA VAL A 355 -5.31 5.05 10.62
C VAL A 355 -6.60 5.78 10.28
N TYR A 356 -7.26 6.41 11.27
CA TYR A 356 -8.46 7.20 11.06
C TYR A 356 -8.30 8.63 11.56
N GLU A 357 -9.04 9.55 10.97
CA GLU A 357 -9.09 10.95 11.39
C GLU A 357 -9.52 11.12 12.86
N SER A 358 -10.43 10.26 13.33
CA SER A 358 -10.87 10.27 14.72
C SER A 358 -9.75 9.99 15.71
N ASP A 359 -8.82 9.06 15.36
CA ASP A 359 -7.69 8.75 16.22
C ASP A 359 -6.63 9.87 16.16
N LEU A 360 -6.41 10.46 14.98
CA LEU A 360 -5.53 11.61 14.82
C LEU A 360 -5.92 12.75 15.76
N LYS A 361 -7.22 13.09 15.86
CA LYS A 361 -7.70 14.15 16.74
C LYS A 361 -7.34 13.91 18.22
N GLU A 362 -7.39 12.66 18.66
CA GLU A 362 -7.03 12.30 20.03
C GLU A 362 -5.50 12.27 20.23
N ASP A 363 -4.77 11.78 19.25
CA ASP A 363 -3.31 11.68 19.27
C ASP A 363 -2.66 13.06 19.25
N LEU A 364 -3.18 14.00 18.46
CA LEU A 364 -2.73 15.40 18.46
C LEU A 364 -2.86 16.05 19.84
N LYS A 365 -3.94 15.81 20.58
CA LYS A 365 -4.09 16.31 21.96
C LYS A 365 -2.96 15.84 22.89
N GLN A 366 -2.43 14.62 22.68
CA GLN A 366 -1.29 14.11 23.46
C GLN A 366 0.01 14.82 23.06
N ILE A 367 0.24 15.04 21.76
CA ILE A 367 1.38 15.80 21.26
C ILE A 367 1.34 17.23 21.77
N GLU A 368 0.18 17.89 21.71
CA GLU A 368 -0.03 19.26 22.23
C GLU A 368 0.33 19.42 23.71
N LYS A 369 -0.02 18.43 24.56
CA LYS A 369 0.35 18.44 25.96
C LYS A 369 1.87 18.46 26.18
N ILE A 370 2.58 17.65 25.37
CA ILE A 370 4.05 17.62 25.44
C ILE A 370 4.65 18.89 24.86
N ALA A 371 4.10 19.38 23.74
CA ALA A 371 4.53 20.63 23.10
C ALA A 371 4.43 21.81 24.07
N LYS A 372 3.30 21.94 24.79
CA LYS A 372 3.12 22.96 25.84
C LYS A 372 4.17 22.86 26.94
N LYS A 373 4.53 21.66 27.39
CA LYS A 373 5.54 21.42 28.40
C LYS A 373 6.91 21.98 28.00
N TYR A 374 7.27 21.88 26.72
CA TYR A 374 8.56 22.31 26.17
C TYR A 374 8.49 23.65 25.44
N ASN A 375 7.34 24.35 25.50
CA ASN A 375 7.10 25.59 24.77
C ASN A 375 7.44 25.45 23.28
N ILE A 376 6.82 24.44 22.64
CA ILE A 376 6.87 24.18 21.21
C ILE A 376 5.58 24.65 20.59
N GLU A 377 5.66 25.47 19.55
CA GLU A 377 4.55 25.84 18.69
C GLU A 377 4.33 24.77 17.63
N LEU A 378 3.07 24.36 17.43
CA LEU A 378 2.68 23.34 16.46
C LEU A 378 1.87 23.98 15.35
N VAL A 379 2.26 23.81 14.11
CA VAL A 379 1.58 24.34 12.93
C VAL A 379 1.34 23.21 11.93
N PRO A 380 0.07 22.80 11.71
CA PRO A 380 -0.26 21.81 10.67
C PRO A 380 0.16 22.27 9.28
N ALA A 381 0.62 21.37 8.42
CA ALA A 381 0.81 21.66 7.00
C ALA A 381 -0.55 21.69 6.27
N GLU A 382 -0.61 22.34 5.11
CA GLU A 382 -1.84 22.52 4.34
C GLU A 382 -2.36 21.21 3.72
N ASN A 383 -1.47 20.30 3.30
CA ASN A 383 -1.80 19.08 2.57
C ASN A 383 -1.92 17.86 3.50
N ASN A 384 -2.73 17.97 4.55
CA ASN A 384 -2.99 16.89 5.49
C ASN A 384 -4.25 16.13 5.10
N GLU A 385 -4.16 14.81 4.95
CA GLU A 385 -5.24 13.96 4.42
C GLU A 385 -5.47 12.72 5.26
N CYS A 386 -6.73 12.34 5.41
CA CYS A 386 -7.18 11.05 5.91
C CYS A 386 -8.13 10.43 4.89
N PHE A 387 -8.01 9.12 4.65
CA PHE A 387 -8.68 8.47 3.52
C PHE A 387 -9.87 7.61 3.97
N LYS A 388 -10.84 7.47 3.06
CA LYS A 388 -12.01 6.61 3.28
C LYS A 388 -11.60 5.14 3.14
N THR A 389 -12.09 4.30 4.03
CA THR A 389 -11.93 2.84 3.96
C THR A 389 -12.90 2.25 2.95
N THR A 390 -12.43 1.29 2.16
CA THR A 390 -13.27 0.44 1.32
C THR A 390 -13.96 -0.64 2.16
N ASP A 391 -15.25 -0.87 1.94
CA ASP A 391 -15.95 -1.96 2.60
C ASP A 391 -15.38 -3.32 2.16
N VAL A 392 -14.93 -4.12 3.12
CA VAL A 392 -14.39 -5.47 2.89
C VAL A 392 -15.36 -6.42 2.19
N ASN A 393 -16.66 -6.14 2.29
CA ASN A 393 -17.74 -6.91 1.67
C ASN A 393 -18.28 -6.24 0.39
N SER A 394 -17.63 -5.20 -0.12
CA SER A 394 -18.03 -4.57 -1.37
C SER A 394 -17.93 -5.56 -2.53
N LYS A 395 -18.76 -5.36 -3.55
CA LYS A 395 -18.75 -6.21 -4.76
C LYS A 395 -17.36 -6.26 -5.41
N SER A 396 -16.66 -5.13 -5.44
CA SER A 396 -15.33 -5.06 -6.03
C SER A 396 -14.28 -5.85 -5.25
N VAL A 397 -14.33 -5.82 -3.90
CA VAL A 397 -13.43 -6.63 -3.06
C VAL A 397 -13.73 -8.11 -3.22
N GLU A 398 -14.99 -8.51 -3.22
CA GLU A 398 -15.37 -9.92 -3.43
C GLU A 398 -15.02 -10.40 -4.84
N TYR A 399 -15.16 -9.55 -5.85
CA TYR A 399 -14.75 -9.86 -7.21
C TYR A 399 -13.23 -10.03 -7.32
N THR A 400 -12.45 -9.13 -6.72
CA THR A 400 -10.99 -9.23 -6.70
C THR A 400 -10.53 -10.50 -5.99
N LYS A 401 -11.12 -10.84 -4.82
CA LYS A 401 -10.87 -12.13 -4.14
C LYS A 401 -11.20 -13.33 -5.01
N LYS A 402 -12.32 -13.29 -5.74
CA LYS A 402 -12.70 -14.35 -6.67
C LYS A 402 -11.65 -14.54 -7.74
N CYS A 403 -11.21 -13.47 -8.41
CA CYS A 403 -10.15 -13.52 -9.42
C CYS A 403 -8.84 -14.07 -8.86
N ILE A 404 -8.43 -13.63 -7.65
CA ILE A 404 -7.26 -14.17 -6.96
C ILE A 404 -7.42 -15.68 -6.74
N ASN A 405 -8.56 -16.15 -6.25
CA ASN A 405 -8.81 -17.56 -6.00
C ASN A 405 -8.81 -18.43 -7.27
N GLU A 406 -9.20 -17.86 -8.41
CA GLU A 406 -9.26 -18.56 -9.70
C GLU A 406 -7.88 -18.65 -10.37
N ILE A 407 -7.07 -17.60 -10.29
CA ILE A 407 -5.74 -17.55 -10.91
C ILE A 407 -4.65 -18.08 -9.97
N PHE A 408 -4.77 -17.82 -8.67
CA PHE A 408 -3.83 -18.25 -7.63
C PHE A 408 -4.51 -19.17 -6.60
N PRO A 409 -4.91 -20.41 -6.99
CA PRO A 409 -5.69 -21.30 -6.13
C PRO A 409 -4.92 -21.80 -4.90
N ASP A 410 -3.62 -21.61 -4.86
CA ASP A 410 -2.68 -21.93 -3.78
C ASP A 410 -2.43 -20.76 -2.80
N VAL A 411 -2.99 -19.57 -3.07
CA VAL A 411 -2.75 -18.33 -2.32
C VAL A 411 -3.99 -17.98 -1.47
N ILE A 412 -3.79 -17.33 -0.33
CA ILE A 412 -4.85 -16.91 0.59
C ILE A 412 -5.10 -15.40 0.43
N PRO A 413 -6.24 -14.93 -0.12
CA PRO A 413 -6.55 -13.51 -0.15
C PRO A 413 -6.89 -12.99 1.25
N ALA A 414 -6.28 -11.88 1.66
CA ALA A 414 -6.51 -11.26 2.96
C ALA A 414 -6.54 -9.73 2.86
N PRO A 415 -7.56 -9.07 3.43
CA PRO A 415 -7.58 -7.61 3.52
C PRO A 415 -6.55 -7.14 4.55
N TYR A 416 -6.01 -5.92 4.37
CA TYR A 416 -5.13 -5.30 5.38
C TYR A 416 -5.16 -3.77 5.29
N ILE A 417 -4.41 -3.10 6.17
CA ILE A 417 -4.15 -1.65 6.15
C ILE A 417 -2.76 -1.43 5.56
N LEU A 418 -2.67 -0.66 4.47
CA LEU A 418 -1.40 -0.24 3.91
C LEU A 418 -0.78 0.85 4.79
N PRO A 419 0.41 0.66 5.33
CA PRO A 419 1.09 1.69 6.11
C PRO A 419 1.78 2.75 5.24
N ALA A 420 2.07 2.43 3.98
CA ALA A 420 2.59 3.32 2.96
C ALA A 420 1.47 4.15 2.29
N GLY A 421 1.78 4.86 1.21
CA GLY A 421 0.80 5.61 0.41
C GLY A 421 0.89 5.18 -1.04
N THR A 422 -0.22 5.31 -1.79
CA THR A 422 -0.30 5.11 -3.24
C THR A 422 -1.15 6.22 -3.86
N ASP A 423 -1.09 6.37 -5.17
CA ASP A 423 -1.88 7.36 -5.90
C ASP A 423 -3.40 7.14 -5.81
N ALA A 424 -3.84 5.90 -5.57
CA ALA A 424 -5.26 5.59 -5.38
C ALA A 424 -5.92 6.37 -4.23
N ARG A 425 -5.15 6.87 -3.27
CA ARG A 425 -5.67 7.71 -2.17
C ARG A 425 -6.49 8.90 -2.68
N HIS A 426 -6.07 9.50 -3.79
CA HIS A 426 -6.72 10.66 -4.37
C HIS A 426 -8.11 10.33 -4.93
N LEU A 427 -8.31 9.11 -5.43
CA LEU A 427 -9.56 8.66 -6.03
C LEU A 427 -10.62 8.20 -5.01
N CYS A 428 -10.29 8.13 -3.72
CA CYS A 428 -11.25 7.77 -2.66
C CYS A 428 -12.47 8.69 -2.60
N SER A 429 -12.39 9.92 -3.14
CA SER A 429 -13.51 10.86 -3.18
C SER A 429 -14.51 10.61 -4.32
N ILE A 430 -14.12 9.83 -5.33
CA ILE A 430 -14.94 9.52 -6.53
C ILE A 430 -15.13 8.02 -6.76
N SER A 431 -14.73 7.21 -5.78
CA SER A 431 -14.97 5.76 -5.79
C SER A 431 -15.32 5.27 -4.39
N GLU A 432 -16.20 4.26 -4.33
CA GLU A 432 -16.52 3.56 -3.07
C GLU A 432 -15.61 2.36 -2.81
N SER A 433 -14.92 1.88 -3.84
CA SER A 433 -14.08 0.68 -3.76
C SER A 433 -12.69 0.96 -4.32
N VAL A 434 -11.79 1.34 -3.43
CA VAL A 434 -10.37 1.57 -3.73
C VAL A 434 -9.56 0.44 -3.11
N ILE A 435 -9.00 -0.42 -3.96
CA ILE A 435 -8.26 -1.62 -3.58
C ILE A 435 -6.83 -1.45 -4.05
N ARG A 436 -5.87 -1.70 -3.17
CA ARG A 436 -4.44 -1.69 -3.49
C ARG A 436 -3.96 -3.13 -3.51
N PHE A 437 -3.78 -3.65 -4.70
CA PHE A 437 -3.33 -5.01 -4.94
C PHE A 437 -2.76 -5.16 -6.34
N ALA A 438 -1.45 -5.33 -6.45
CA ALA A 438 -0.80 -5.79 -7.65
C ALA A 438 -0.67 -7.33 -7.59
N PRO A 439 -1.03 -8.07 -8.65
CA PRO A 439 -0.97 -9.53 -8.66
C PRO A 439 0.46 -10.06 -8.90
N ILE A 440 1.47 -9.43 -8.29
CA ILE A 440 2.87 -9.85 -8.33
C ILE A 440 3.20 -10.74 -7.14
N GLU A 441 3.97 -11.80 -7.39
CA GLU A 441 4.46 -12.73 -6.37
C GLU A 441 5.88 -12.37 -6.00
N MET A 442 6.11 -12.15 -4.72
CA MET A 442 7.41 -11.76 -4.20
C MET A 442 7.83 -12.67 -3.05
N ASN A 443 9.08 -13.14 -3.09
CA ASN A 443 9.73 -13.71 -1.92
C ASN A 443 10.27 -12.60 -0.99
N ASP A 444 10.77 -12.97 0.19
CA ASP A 444 11.23 -12.01 1.20
C ASP A 444 12.40 -11.13 0.71
N LYS A 445 13.26 -11.63 -0.21
CA LYS A 445 14.36 -10.84 -0.79
C LYS A 445 13.83 -9.81 -1.77
N GLN A 446 12.93 -10.21 -2.64
CA GLN A 446 12.27 -9.31 -3.60
C GLN A 446 11.46 -8.23 -2.88
N PHE A 447 10.72 -8.60 -1.84
CA PHE A 447 10.00 -7.63 -1.01
C PHE A 447 10.96 -6.64 -0.31
N ALA A 448 12.10 -7.12 0.20
CA ALA A 448 13.10 -6.27 0.84
C ALA A 448 13.89 -5.38 -0.15
N SER A 449 13.85 -5.66 -1.45
CA SER A 449 14.55 -4.88 -2.48
C SER A 449 13.77 -3.66 -2.98
N VAL A 450 12.50 -3.51 -2.59
CA VAL A 450 11.70 -2.29 -2.86
C VAL A 450 12.42 -1.09 -2.26
N HIS A 451 12.64 -0.04 -3.08
CA HIS A 451 13.43 1.16 -2.74
C HIS A 451 14.86 0.88 -2.26
N SER A 452 15.35 -0.36 -2.47
CA SER A 452 16.71 -0.77 -2.08
C SER A 452 17.49 -1.26 -3.29
N GLU A 453 18.64 -1.87 -3.05
CA GLU A 453 19.52 -2.44 -4.08
C GLU A 453 18.96 -3.79 -4.58
N ASN A 454 19.38 -4.17 -5.78
CA ASN A 454 19.12 -5.50 -6.34
C ASN A 454 17.64 -5.83 -6.53
N GLU A 455 16.84 -4.86 -6.91
CA GLU A 455 15.43 -5.06 -7.23
C GLU A 455 15.29 -6.00 -8.44
N HIS A 456 14.47 -7.04 -8.29
CA HIS A 456 14.25 -8.05 -9.31
C HIS A 456 12.92 -8.78 -9.08
N ILE A 457 12.35 -9.33 -10.15
CA ILE A 457 11.11 -10.11 -10.10
C ILE A 457 11.22 -11.38 -10.91
N SER A 458 10.59 -12.48 -10.48
CA SER A 458 10.60 -13.74 -11.21
C SER A 458 9.78 -13.65 -12.50
N LEU A 459 10.23 -14.39 -13.54
CA LEU A 459 9.56 -14.44 -14.85
C LEU A 459 8.13 -14.98 -14.73
N ASP A 460 7.91 -15.94 -13.84
CA ASP A 460 6.58 -16.51 -13.56
C ASP A 460 5.64 -15.45 -12.95
N SER A 461 6.14 -14.62 -12.04
CA SER A 461 5.35 -13.53 -11.44
C SER A 461 4.89 -12.52 -12.50
N ILE A 462 5.78 -12.12 -13.43
CA ILE A 462 5.43 -11.23 -14.56
C ILE A 462 4.28 -11.84 -15.37
N ALA A 463 4.43 -13.10 -15.76
CA ALA A 463 3.45 -13.78 -16.61
C ALA A 463 2.11 -13.98 -15.90
N ASN A 464 2.13 -14.39 -14.63
CA ASN A 464 0.91 -14.57 -13.82
C ASN A 464 0.16 -13.26 -13.59
N SER A 465 0.87 -12.13 -13.49
CA SER A 465 0.25 -10.81 -13.40
C SER A 465 -0.54 -10.47 -14.67
N VAL A 466 0.02 -10.73 -15.85
CA VAL A 466 -0.70 -10.55 -17.13
C VAL A 466 -1.95 -11.43 -17.17
N VAL A 467 -1.83 -12.70 -16.77
CA VAL A 467 -2.97 -13.65 -16.74
C VAL A 467 -4.06 -13.16 -15.79
N PHE A 468 -3.68 -12.65 -14.62
CA PHE A 468 -4.65 -12.10 -13.66
C PHE A 468 -5.40 -10.91 -14.24
N TYR A 469 -4.71 -9.88 -14.76
CA TYR A 469 -5.38 -8.70 -15.31
C TYR A 469 -6.24 -9.06 -16.54
N LYS A 470 -5.78 -9.97 -17.39
CA LYS A 470 -6.58 -10.47 -18.52
C LYS A 470 -7.87 -11.15 -18.05
N HIS A 471 -7.77 -12.00 -17.03
CA HIS A 471 -8.93 -12.65 -16.40
C HIS A 471 -9.85 -11.64 -15.73
N TYR A 472 -9.28 -10.69 -14.99
CA TYR A 472 -10.01 -9.63 -14.30
C TYR A 472 -10.84 -8.80 -15.28
N LEU A 473 -10.22 -8.27 -16.33
CA LEU A 473 -10.90 -7.44 -17.33
C LEU A 473 -11.96 -8.23 -18.12
N LYS A 474 -11.65 -9.46 -18.53
CA LYS A 474 -12.56 -10.30 -19.34
C LYS A 474 -13.83 -10.68 -18.61
N ASN A 475 -13.80 -10.83 -17.29
CA ASN A 475 -14.91 -11.32 -16.48
C ASN A 475 -15.55 -10.24 -15.60
N TYR A 476 -15.11 -8.99 -15.67
CA TYR A 476 -15.74 -7.87 -14.96
C TYR A 476 -17.11 -7.58 -15.55
N ARG A 477 -18.17 -7.58 -14.69
CA ARG A 477 -19.57 -7.44 -15.12
C ARG A 477 -20.34 -6.47 -14.24
#